data_cdc57f9e698cbb56441bf02de8f85112
#
_entry.id   cdc57f9e698cbb56441bf02de8f85112
#
_cell.length_a   1.000
_cell.length_b   1.000
_cell.length_c   1.000
_cell.angle_alpha   90.00
_cell.angle_beta   90.00
_cell.angle_gamma   90.00
#
_symmetry.space_group_name_H-M   'P 1'
#
loop_
_entity.id
_entity.type
_entity.pdbx_description
1 polymer ?
#
loop_
_entity_poly.entity_id
_entity_poly.type
_entity_poly.pdbx_seq_one_letter_code
_entity_poly.pdbx_strand_id
1 'polypeptide(L)'
;TLYGSLAATGKGHMTDVAIIDTLQPIAPVEIVWQPKVFLPFHPNGMTFAALDSNDKVQENWTVYSIGGGALAENNDNPTIESPDVYDMENMTEILQWCEDTGKSYWEYVKECEEEDIWDYLAEVWATMKDAIHRGLEAEGVLPGPLNLRRKASTYYIRATGYKQSLQSRGLVFSYALAVSEENASGGKIVTAPTCGSCGVMPAVLYHLQKSRDFSDMRILRALATAGLFGNIVKFNASISGAEVGCQGEVGVACAMASAAANQLFGGSPAQIEYAAEMGLEHHLGMTCDPVCGLVQIPCIE
;
A
#
# COMPACT_ATOMS: atom_id res chain seq x y z
N THR A 1 3.87 -1.76 -24.55
CA THR A 1 5.23 -1.36 -24.14
C THR A 1 5.20 -0.80 -22.73
N LEU A 2 6.08 -1.27 -21.85
CA LEU A 2 6.30 -0.74 -20.51
C LEU A 2 7.60 0.07 -20.47
N TYR A 3 7.61 1.17 -19.72
CA TYR A 3 8.72 2.13 -19.70
C TYR A 3 9.27 2.36 -18.29
N GLY A 4 10.50 2.85 -18.19
CA GLY A 4 11.15 3.36 -16.99
C GLY A 4 11.07 2.42 -15.78
N SER A 5 10.67 2.93 -14.65
CA SER A 5 10.53 2.15 -13.41
C SER A 5 9.53 1.01 -13.53
N LEU A 6 8.41 1.22 -14.22
CA LEU A 6 7.43 0.16 -14.44
C LEU A 6 7.99 -1.01 -15.24
N ALA A 7 8.84 -0.75 -16.24
CA ALA A 7 9.54 -1.80 -16.98
C ALA A 7 10.65 -2.48 -16.16
N ALA A 8 11.32 -1.73 -15.30
CA ALA A 8 12.40 -2.26 -14.47
C ALA A 8 11.89 -3.17 -13.33
N THR A 9 10.74 -2.86 -12.76
CA THR A 9 10.17 -3.53 -11.57
C THR A 9 8.90 -4.33 -11.87
N GLY A 10 8.31 -4.18 -13.05
CA GLY A 10 6.99 -4.72 -13.37
C GLY A 10 6.83 -6.23 -13.23
N LYS A 11 7.90 -7.00 -13.49
CA LYS A 11 7.89 -8.45 -13.23
C LYS A 11 7.80 -8.79 -11.74
N GLY A 12 8.45 -8.00 -10.89
CA GLY A 12 8.39 -8.16 -9.44
C GLY A 12 7.04 -7.77 -8.85
N HIS A 13 6.34 -6.84 -9.52
CA HIS A 13 4.98 -6.40 -9.17
C HIS A 13 3.88 -7.14 -9.95
N MET A 14 4.25 -8.14 -10.75
CA MET A 14 3.32 -8.94 -11.57
C MET A 14 2.50 -8.10 -12.56
N THR A 15 3.04 -6.98 -13.03
CA THR A 15 2.39 -6.11 -14.00
C THR A 15 2.13 -6.83 -15.33
N ASP A 16 3.07 -7.68 -15.77
CA ASP A 16 2.92 -8.54 -16.94
C ASP A 16 1.76 -9.54 -16.79
N VAL A 17 1.65 -10.17 -15.64
CA VAL A 17 0.55 -11.11 -15.34
C VAL A 17 -0.78 -10.39 -15.41
N ALA A 18 -0.91 -9.24 -14.75
CA ALA A 18 -2.14 -8.44 -14.77
C ALA A 18 -2.54 -8.01 -16.19
N ILE A 19 -1.59 -7.59 -17.01
CA ILE A 19 -1.84 -7.19 -18.41
C ILE A 19 -2.25 -8.40 -19.25
N ILE A 20 -1.54 -9.51 -19.12
CA ILE A 20 -1.82 -10.74 -19.88
C ILE A 20 -3.20 -11.28 -19.51
N ASP A 21 -3.48 -11.44 -18.22
CA ASP A 21 -4.76 -11.99 -17.74
C ASP A 21 -5.97 -11.13 -18.18
N THR A 22 -5.77 -9.81 -18.26
CA THR A 22 -6.84 -8.90 -18.67
C THR A 22 -7.05 -8.88 -20.19
N LEU A 23 -5.98 -8.85 -20.98
CA LEU A 23 -6.07 -8.58 -22.43
C LEU A 23 -6.00 -9.83 -23.30
N GLN A 24 -5.33 -10.89 -22.88
CA GLN A 24 -5.20 -12.12 -23.67
C GLN A 24 -6.52 -12.83 -24.00
N PRO A 25 -7.59 -12.75 -23.17
CA PRO A 25 -8.92 -13.23 -23.57
C PRO A 25 -9.54 -12.47 -24.75
N ILE A 26 -9.07 -11.25 -25.03
CA ILE A 26 -9.57 -10.37 -26.09
C ILE A 26 -8.71 -10.50 -27.34
N ALA A 27 -7.38 -10.45 -27.21
CA ALA A 27 -6.41 -10.52 -28.29
C ALA A 27 -5.04 -11.05 -27.82
N PRO A 28 -4.20 -11.63 -28.70
CA PRO A 28 -2.82 -11.98 -28.36
C PRO A 28 -2.05 -10.77 -27.80
N VAL A 29 -1.29 -10.97 -26.72
CA VAL A 29 -0.54 -9.90 -26.03
C VAL A 29 0.95 -10.14 -26.16
N GLU A 30 1.68 -9.13 -26.60
CA GLU A 30 3.13 -9.06 -26.55
C GLU A 30 3.57 -7.89 -25.67
N ILE A 31 4.46 -8.14 -24.69
CA ILE A 31 4.97 -7.11 -23.80
C ILE A 31 6.40 -6.73 -24.18
N VAL A 32 6.59 -5.47 -24.54
CA VAL A 32 7.89 -4.87 -24.83
C VAL A 32 8.39 -4.10 -23.61
N TRP A 33 9.58 -4.44 -23.12
CA TRP A 33 10.17 -3.87 -21.91
C TRP A 33 11.22 -2.81 -22.28
N GLN A 34 11.04 -1.56 -21.84
CA GLN A 34 11.92 -0.42 -22.09
C GLN A 34 12.37 0.26 -20.77
N PRO A 35 13.16 -0.42 -19.92
CA PRO A 35 13.50 0.10 -18.59
C PRO A 35 14.42 1.32 -18.60
N LYS A 36 15.05 1.64 -19.73
CA LYS A 36 15.94 2.81 -19.89
C LYS A 36 15.25 4.00 -20.56
N VAL A 37 14.01 3.85 -20.99
CA VAL A 37 13.22 4.92 -21.61
C VAL A 37 12.22 5.43 -20.60
N PHE A 38 12.30 6.71 -20.29
CA PHE A 38 11.37 7.38 -19.38
C PHE A 38 10.47 8.30 -20.17
N LEU A 39 9.17 8.19 -19.96
CA LEU A 39 8.19 9.12 -20.51
C LEU A 39 8.15 10.40 -19.65
N PRO A 40 7.79 11.57 -20.24
CA PRO A 40 7.95 12.85 -19.54
C PRO A 40 7.07 13.04 -18.31
N PHE A 41 5.87 12.42 -18.28
CA PHE A 41 4.87 12.70 -17.23
C PHE A 41 5.17 11.95 -15.92
N HIS A 42 5.48 10.64 -16.00
CA HIS A 42 5.72 9.83 -14.79
C HIS A 42 6.65 8.65 -15.11
N PRO A 43 7.52 8.20 -14.17
CA PRO A 43 8.46 7.09 -14.41
C PRO A 43 7.79 5.72 -14.64
N ASN A 44 6.54 5.54 -14.26
CA ASN A 44 5.78 4.30 -14.47
C ASN A 44 4.84 4.41 -15.69
N GLY A 45 5.41 4.61 -16.87
CA GLY A 45 4.64 4.72 -18.11
C GLY A 45 4.37 3.38 -18.79
N MET A 46 3.23 3.27 -19.46
CA MET A 46 2.89 2.17 -20.36
C MET A 46 2.09 2.66 -21.56
N THR A 47 2.35 2.05 -22.72
CA THR A 47 1.60 2.30 -23.95
C THR A 47 1.03 1.00 -24.46
N PHE A 48 -0.28 0.99 -24.67
CA PHE A 48 -1.01 -0.07 -25.36
C PHE A 48 -1.17 0.32 -26.82
N ALA A 49 -0.87 -0.61 -27.72
CA ALA A 49 -1.05 -0.43 -29.16
C ALA A 49 -1.90 -1.58 -29.69
N ALA A 50 -3.05 -1.26 -30.29
CA ALA A 50 -3.85 -2.23 -31.02
C ALA A 50 -3.29 -2.35 -32.45
N LEU A 51 -2.97 -3.59 -32.86
CA LEU A 51 -2.39 -3.88 -34.17
C LEU A 51 -3.43 -4.60 -35.04
N ASP A 52 -3.40 -4.31 -36.34
CA ASP A 52 -4.15 -5.09 -37.34
C ASP A 52 -3.40 -6.39 -37.73
N SER A 53 -4.00 -7.16 -38.63
CA SER A 53 -3.42 -8.42 -39.13
C SER A 53 -2.11 -8.28 -39.91
N ASN A 54 -1.66 -7.04 -40.19
CA ASN A 54 -0.41 -6.70 -40.86
C ASN A 54 0.57 -6.00 -39.92
N ASP A 55 0.39 -6.11 -38.59
CA ASP A 55 1.18 -5.46 -37.55
C ASP A 55 1.16 -3.92 -37.62
N LYS A 56 0.16 -3.34 -38.27
CA LYS A 56 0.01 -1.90 -38.31
C LYS A 56 -0.81 -1.39 -37.13
N VAL A 57 -0.27 -0.39 -36.45
CA VAL A 57 -0.94 0.27 -35.33
C VAL A 57 -2.23 0.94 -35.79
N GLN A 58 -3.35 0.56 -35.21
CA GLN A 58 -4.67 1.13 -35.42
C GLN A 58 -4.99 2.19 -34.33
N GLU A 59 -4.63 1.90 -33.09
CA GLU A 59 -4.90 2.76 -31.96
C GLU A 59 -3.76 2.66 -30.93
N ASN A 60 -3.47 3.78 -30.26
CA ASN A 60 -2.51 3.86 -29.16
C ASN A 60 -3.14 4.53 -27.95
N TRP A 61 -2.88 3.96 -26.78
CA TRP A 61 -3.25 4.54 -25.51
C TRP A 61 -2.04 4.56 -24.57
N THR A 62 -1.66 5.75 -24.10
CA THR A 62 -0.56 5.90 -23.13
C THR A 62 -1.11 6.31 -21.78
N VAL A 63 -0.73 5.56 -20.76
CA VAL A 63 -1.23 5.72 -19.39
C VAL A 63 -0.08 5.48 -18.39
N TYR A 64 -0.21 6.05 -17.22
CA TYR A 64 0.80 6.00 -16.16
C TYR A 64 0.21 5.44 -14.87
N SER A 65 0.96 4.55 -14.21
CA SER A 65 0.62 4.08 -12.86
C SER A 65 1.20 5.04 -11.83
N ILE A 66 0.33 5.83 -11.22
CA ILE A 66 0.72 6.92 -10.31
C ILE A 66 0.70 6.53 -8.82
N GLY A 67 0.55 5.24 -8.52
CA GLY A 67 0.55 4.70 -7.17
C GLY A 67 -0.85 4.40 -6.64
N GLY A 68 -0.93 3.49 -5.64
CA GLY A 68 -2.19 3.10 -5.02
C GLY A 68 -3.26 2.49 -5.95
N GLY A 69 -2.85 1.98 -7.13
CA GLY A 69 -3.75 1.46 -8.16
C GLY A 69 -4.33 2.52 -9.11
N ALA A 70 -4.02 3.79 -8.90
CA ALA A 70 -4.51 4.87 -9.76
C ALA A 70 -3.74 4.93 -11.08
N LEU A 71 -4.49 5.25 -12.15
CA LEU A 71 -3.95 5.48 -13.48
C LEU A 71 -4.21 6.93 -13.92
N ALA A 72 -3.27 7.53 -14.64
CA ALA A 72 -3.40 8.87 -15.20
C ALA A 72 -2.99 8.89 -16.68
N GLU A 73 -3.60 9.76 -17.46
CA GLU A 73 -3.22 10.09 -18.83
C GLU A 73 -2.38 11.38 -18.88
N ASN A 74 -1.80 11.69 -20.05
CA ASN A 74 -0.90 12.84 -20.28
C ASN A 74 -1.50 14.24 -20.00
N ASN A 75 -2.78 14.34 -19.66
CA ASN A 75 -3.51 15.61 -19.55
C ASN A 75 -3.94 15.96 -18.11
N ASP A 76 -3.16 15.60 -17.10
CA ASP A 76 -3.41 15.93 -15.67
C ASP A 76 -4.73 15.41 -15.06
N ASN A 77 -5.52 14.64 -15.79
CA ASN A 77 -6.72 14.03 -15.28
C ASN A 77 -6.48 12.55 -14.95
N PRO A 78 -6.73 12.10 -13.71
CA PRO A 78 -6.78 10.67 -13.42
C PRO A 78 -7.84 10.00 -14.30
N THR A 79 -7.53 8.84 -14.85
CA THR A 79 -8.44 8.07 -15.72
C THR A 79 -9.69 7.59 -14.99
N ILE A 80 -9.66 7.63 -13.67
CA ILE A 80 -10.80 7.39 -12.78
C ILE A 80 -10.99 8.69 -12.00
N GLU A 81 -12.03 9.43 -12.32
CA GLU A 81 -12.48 10.55 -11.48
C GLU A 81 -12.94 9.97 -10.14
N SER A 82 -12.10 10.07 -9.12
CA SER A 82 -12.57 9.89 -7.75
C SER A 82 -13.36 11.16 -7.38
N PRO A 83 -14.59 11.03 -6.88
CA PRO A 83 -15.32 12.19 -6.37
C PRO A 83 -14.49 12.87 -5.28
N ASP A 84 -14.51 14.19 -5.26
CA ASP A 84 -13.86 14.98 -4.23
C ASP A 84 -14.72 14.89 -2.96
N VAL A 85 -14.41 13.90 -2.13
CA VAL A 85 -15.23 13.53 -0.96
C VAL A 85 -14.85 14.38 0.26
N TYR A 86 -13.58 14.81 0.35
CA TYR A 86 -13.05 15.55 1.48
C TYR A 86 -12.86 17.02 1.12
N ASP A 87 -13.49 17.92 1.89
CA ASP A 87 -13.45 19.39 1.69
C ASP A 87 -12.20 20.04 2.32
N MET A 88 -11.52 19.36 3.24
CA MET A 88 -10.29 19.84 3.88
C MET A 88 -9.06 19.15 3.29
N GLU A 89 -8.11 19.97 2.85
CA GLU A 89 -6.96 19.50 2.07
C GLU A 89 -5.70 19.23 2.91
N ASN A 90 -5.69 19.65 4.19
CA ASN A 90 -4.50 19.49 5.04
C ASN A 90 -4.87 19.15 6.50
N MET A 91 -3.89 18.60 7.21
CA MET A 91 -4.09 18.15 8.59
C MET A 91 -4.38 19.26 9.57
N THR A 92 -3.89 20.47 9.32
CA THR A 92 -4.14 21.63 10.23
C THR A 92 -5.62 21.99 10.25
N GLU A 93 -6.28 22.00 9.09
CA GLU A 93 -7.71 22.27 8.98
C GLU A 93 -8.54 21.16 9.65
N ILE A 94 -8.21 19.91 9.41
CA ILE A 94 -8.93 18.76 10.00
C ILE A 94 -8.72 18.72 11.52
N LEU A 95 -7.50 18.99 12.01
CA LEU A 95 -7.23 19.09 13.44
C LEU A 95 -8.06 20.21 14.09
N GLN A 96 -8.11 21.38 13.46
CA GLN A 96 -8.94 22.50 13.95
C GLN A 96 -10.42 22.10 13.98
N TRP A 97 -10.91 21.44 12.95
CA TRP A 97 -12.28 20.91 12.93
C TRP A 97 -12.54 19.94 14.09
N CYS A 98 -11.59 19.04 14.38
CA CYS A 98 -11.68 18.14 15.54
C CYS A 98 -11.76 18.92 16.87
N GLU A 99 -10.96 19.96 17.02
CA GLU A 99 -10.95 20.81 18.21
C GLU A 99 -12.26 21.60 18.37
N ASP A 100 -12.77 22.18 17.29
CA ASP A 100 -13.98 22.99 17.29
C ASP A 100 -15.25 22.17 17.53
N THR A 101 -15.29 20.94 17.01
CA THR A 101 -16.46 20.06 17.10
C THR A 101 -16.42 19.09 18.28
N GLY A 102 -15.23 18.86 18.85
CA GLY A 102 -15.01 17.81 19.85
C GLY A 102 -15.05 16.39 19.28
N LYS A 103 -15.01 16.25 17.94
CA LYS A 103 -15.04 14.97 17.23
C LYS A 103 -13.61 14.49 16.90
N SER A 104 -13.51 13.24 16.47
CA SER A 104 -12.27 12.58 16.08
C SER A 104 -12.15 12.44 14.56
N TYR A 105 -10.97 12.07 14.05
CA TYR A 105 -10.69 11.90 12.63
C TYR A 105 -11.61 10.88 11.94
N TRP A 106 -11.92 9.74 12.58
CA TRP A 106 -12.85 8.77 11.99
C TRP A 106 -14.30 9.29 11.91
N GLU A 107 -14.68 10.27 12.76
CA GLU A 107 -15.97 10.93 12.67
C GLU A 107 -16.00 11.94 11.53
N TYR A 108 -14.88 12.60 11.24
CA TYR A 108 -14.73 13.42 10.03
C TYR A 108 -14.89 12.55 8.77
N VAL A 109 -14.21 11.41 8.70
CA VAL A 109 -14.40 10.45 7.60
C VAL A 109 -15.87 10.05 7.47
N LYS A 110 -16.54 9.74 8.59
CA LYS A 110 -17.96 9.39 8.59
C LYS A 110 -18.88 10.50 8.08
N GLU A 111 -18.50 11.75 8.24
CA GLU A 111 -19.29 12.89 7.74
C GLU A 111 -19.09 13.15 6.24
N CYS A 112 -17.91 12.82 5.73
CA CYS A 112 -17.56 13.03 4.33
C CYS A 112 -17.97 11.86 3.43
N GLU A 113 -17.84 10.62 3.93
CA GLU A 113 -18.07 9.38 3.16
C GLU A 113 -19.52 8.89 3.27
N GLU A 114 -19.96 8.11 2.29
CA GLU A 114 -21.23 7.40 2.33
C GLU A 114 -21.22 6.24 3.34
N GLU A 115 -22.39 5.70 3.68
CA GLU A 115 -22.51 4.64 4.71
C GLU A 115 -21.79 3.33 4.33
N ASP A 116 -21.62 3.04 3.05
CA ASP A 116 -20.95 1.86 2.52
C ASP A 116 -19.43 1.82 2.79
N ILE A 117 -18.83 2.95 3.18
CA ILE A 117 -17.42 2.99 3.60
C ILE A 117 -17.12 1.97 4.71
N TRP A 118 -18.08 1.72 5.61
CA TRP A 118 -17.88 0.77 6.70
C TRP A 118 -17.86 -0.68 6.23
N ASP A 119 -18.66 -1.02 5.23
CA ASP A 119 -18.63 -2.35 4.58
C ASP A 119 -17.32 -2.54 3.81
N TYR A 120 -16.87 -1.51 3.10
CA TYR A 120 -15.57 -1.51 2.43
C TYR A 120 -14.41 -1.69 3.42
N LEU A 121 -14.37 -0.93 4.51
CA LEU A 121 -13.33 -1.07 5.54
C LEU A 121 -13.38 -2.44 6.23
N ALA A 122 -14.58 -3.04 6.37
CA ALA A 122 -14.71 -4.39 6.89
C ALA A 122 -14.12 -5.44 5.92
N GLU A 123 -14.32 -5.30 4.61
CA GLU A 123 -13.66 -6.13 3.60
C GLU A 123 -12.14 -5.94 3.59
N VAL A 124 -11.68 -4.69 3.67
CA VAL A 124 -10.25 -4.36 3.82
C VAL A 124 -9.65 -5.07 5.02
N TRP A 125 -10.30 -4.98 6.18
CA TRP A 125 -9.82 -5.65 7.39
C TRP A 125 -9.81 -7.17 7.30
N ALA A 126 -10.85 -7.76 6.72
CA ALA A 126 -10.90 -9.19 6.46
C ALA A 126 -9.76 -9.65 5.54
N THR A 127 -9.51 -8.93 4.45
CA THR A 127 -8.43 -9.21 3.50
C THR A 127 -7.05 -9.08 4.15
N MET A 128 -6.83 -8.08 5.01
CA MET A 128 -5.59 -7.93 5.78
C MET A 128 -5.34 -9.13 6.70
N LYS A 129 -6.35 -9.58 7.42
CA LYS A 129 -6.25 -10.78 8.30
C LYS A 129 -5.95 -12.04 7.51
N ASP A 130 -6.64 -12.23 6.40
CA ASP A 130 -6.45 -13.40 5.53
C ASP A 130 -5.03 -13.45 4.93
N ALA A 131 -4.49 -12.30 4.53
CA ALA A 131 -3.11 -12.22 4.05
C ALA A 131 -2.09 -12.62 5.13
N ILE A 132 -2.29 -12.18 6.39
CA ILE A 132 -1.45 -12.61 7.51
C ILE A 132 -1.52 -14.12 7.69
N HIS A 133 -2.72 -14.69 7.73
CA HIS A 133 -2.91 -16.13 7.96
C HIS A 133 -2.26 -16.95 6.84
N ARG A 134 -2.50 -16.63 5.58
CA ARG A 134 -1.87 -17.33 4.45
C ARG A 134 -0.35 -17.24 4.49
N GLY A 135 0.19 -16.03 4.74
CA GLY A 135 1.63 -15.85 4.78
C GLY A 135 2.32 -16.54 5.95
N LEU A 136 1.65 -16.71 7.11
CA LEU A 136 2.18 -17.47 8.24
C LEU A 136 2.20 -18.98 8.00
N GLU A 137 1.30 -19.49 7.16
CA GLU A 137 1.24 -20.92 6.79
C GLU A 137 2.13 -21.27 5.60
N ALA A 138 2.54 -20.26 4.81
CA ALA A 138 3.32 -20.48 3.61
C ALA A 138 4.81 -20.64 3.90
N GLU A 139 5.43 -21.63 3.28
CA GLU A 139 6.86 -21.94 3.39
C GLU A 139 7.52 -21.97 2.00
N GLY A 140 8.83 -22.15 1.96
CA GLY A 140 9.61 -22.32 0.74
C GLY A 140 10.37 -21.07 0.32
N VAL A 141 10.47 -20.85 -0.99
CA VAL A 141 11.28 -19.78 -1.61
C VAL A 141 10.36 -18.85 -2.41
N LEU A 142 10.59 -17.55 -2.30
CA LEU A 142 9.87 -16.56 -3.07
C LEU A 142 10.21 -16.63 -4.56
N PRO A 143 9.29 -16.29 -5.46
CA PRO A 143 9.53 -16.32 -6.90
C PRO A 143 10.68 -15.39 -7.32
N GLY A 144 11.42 -15.79 -8.36
CA GLY A 144 12.46 -14.96 -8.98
C GLY A 144 13.90 -15.42 -8.67
N PRO A 145 14.90 -14.68 -9.18
CA PRO A 145 16.30 -15.12 -9.16
C PRO A 145 17.02 -14.96 -7.82
N LEU A 146 16.42 -14.26 -6.84
CA LEU A 146 17.09 -13.98 -5.56
C LEU A 146 17.12 -15.18 -4.62
N ASN A 147 16.27 -16.18 -4.84
CA ASN A 147 16.15 -17.36 -3.97
C ASN A 147 15.89 -17.01 -2.49
N LEU A 148 15.20 -15.90 -2.24
CA LEU A 148 14.88 -15.46 -0.89
C LEU A 148 13.89 -16.43 -0.25
N ARG A 149 14.26 -16.99 0.90
CA ARG A 149 13.39 -17.90 1.64
C ARG A 149 12.32 -17.14 2.39
N ARG A 150 11.11 -17.69 2.41
CA ARG A 150 10.07 -17.25 3.33
C ARG A 150 10.53 -17.49 4.77
N LYS A 151 10.27 -16.53 5.63
CA LYS A 151 10.70 -16.52 7.03
C LYS A 151 9.59 -16.18 8.03
N ALA A 152 8.43 -15.72 7.55
CA ALA A 152 7.31 -15.32 8.41
C ALA A 152 6.91 -16.41 9.39
N SER A 153 6.67 -17.65 8.92
CA SER A 153 6.34 -18.82 9.75
C SER A 153 7.40 -19.08 10.82
N THR A 154 8.66 -19.10 10.43
CA THR A 154 9.78 -19.34 11.36
C THR A 154 9.89 -18.25 12.41
N TYR A 155 9.72 -16.96 12.03
CA TYR A 155 9.72 -15.84 12.96
C TYR A 155 8.54 -15.92 13.93
N TYR A 156 7.36 -16.28 13.44
CA TYR A 156 6.18 -16.47 14.28
C TYR A 156 6.38 -17.56 15.34
N ILE A 157 6.86 -18.75 14.93
CA ILE A 157 7.14 -19.85 15.85
C ILE A 157 8.17 -19.45 16.92
N ARG A 158 9.24 -18.73 16.52
CA ARG A 158 10.23 -18.24 17.48
C ARG A 158 9.65 -17.20 18.41
N ALA A 159 8.85 -16.26 17.89
CA ALA A 159 8.23 -15.20 18.67
C ALA A 159 7.30 -15.74 19.76
N THR A 160 6.55 -16.80 19.48
CA THR A 160 5.68 -17.44 20.49
C THR A 160 6.46 -18.02 21.67
N GLY A 161 7.74 -18.38 21.48
CA GLY A 161 8.64 -18.85 22.53
C GLY A 161 9.41 -17.74 23.27
N TYR A 162 9.29 -16.47 22.86
CA TYR A 162 10.02 -15.38 23.50
C TYR A 162 9.40 -14.97 24.84
N LYS A 163 10.24 -14.36 25.70
CA LYS A 163 9.73 -13.66 26.87
C LYS A 163 8.78 -12.53 26.45
N GLN A 164 7.79 -12.24 27.28
CA GLN A 164 6.73 -11.27 26.98
C GLN A 164 7.24 -9.91 26.45
N SER A 165 8.38 -9.43 26.96
CA SER A 165 9.00 -8.16 26.52
C SER A 165 9.50 -8.16 25.07
N LEU A 166 9.84 -9.32 24.52
CA LEU A 166 10.31 -9.47 23.12
C LEU A 166 9.26 -10.08 22.21
N GLN A 167 8.29 -10.80 22.78
CA GLN A 167 7.25 -11.51 22.05
C GLN A 167 6.44 -10.56 21.16
N SER A 168 6.01 -9.43 21.72
CA SER A 168 5.22 -8.43 20.98
C SER A 168 5.93 -7.98 19.71
N ARG A 169 7.21 -7.64 19.80
CA ARG A 169 8.02 -7.22 18.63
C ARG A 169 8.14 -8.35 17.60
N GLY A 170 8.47 -9.56 18.06
CA GLY A 170 8.60 -10.72 17.19
C GLY A 170 7.32 -11.07 16.45
N LEU A 171 6.16 -10.93 17.10
CA LEU A 171 4.85 -11.14 16.48
C LEU A 171 4.55 -10.08 15.42
N VAL A 172 4.75 -8.80 15.70
CA VAL A 172 4.56 -7.73 14.69
C VAL A 172 5.45 -7.96 13.47
N PHE A 173 6.74 -8.28 13.66
CA PHE A 173 7.63 -8.62 12.56
C PHE A 173 7.13 -9.81 11.75
N SER A 174 6.69 -10.88 12.40
CA SER A 174 6.20 -12.06 11.67
C SER A 174 4.94 -11.77 10.86
N TYR A 175 4.03 -10.95 11.36
CA TYR A 175 2.82 -10.52 10.64
C TYR A 175 3.16 -9.64 9.44
N ALA A 176 4.09 -8.68 9.60
CA ALA A 176 4.54 -7.84 8.50
C ALA A 176 5.23 -8.66 7.41
N LEU A 177 6.12 -9.58 7.77
CA LEU A 177 6.76 -10.51 6.85
C LEU A 177 5.73 -11.38 6.12
N ALA A 178 4.72 -11.90 6.82
CA ALA A 178 3.68 -12.74 6.22
C ALA A 178 2.98 -12.03 5.05
N VAL A 179 2.54 -10.78 5.26
CA VAL A 179 1.86 -10.01 4.22
C VAL A 179 2.81 -9.62 3.10
N SER A 180 4.05 -9.22 3.41
CA SER A 180 5.05 -8.87 2.40
C SER A 180 5.48 -10.06 1.53
N GLU A 181 5.58 -11.25 2.12
CA GLU A 181 5.85 -12.49 1.39
C GLU A 181 4.66 -12.91 0.52
N GLU A 182 3.43 -12.70 0.97
CA GLU A 182 2.23 -12.88 0.14
C GLU A 182 2.24 -11.92 -1.06
N ASN A 183 2.52 -10.64 -0.84
CA ASN A 183 2.68 -9.67 -1.93
C ASN A 183 3.73 -10.12 -2.96
N ALA A 184 4.91 -10.53 -2.50
CA ALA A 184 6.00 -10.99 -3.37
C ALA A 184 5.72 -12.30 -4.11
N SER A 185 4.65 -13.02 -3.73
CA SER A 185 4.24 -14.30 -4.34
C SER A 185 2.93 -14.19 -5.13
N GLY A 186 2.39 -12.98 -5.32
CA GLY A 186 1.13 -12.75 -6.03
C GLY A 186 -0.12 -13.08 -5.23
N GLY A 187 -0.02 -13.19 -3.91
CA GLY A 187 -1.19 -13.31 -3.03
C GLY A 187 -2.00 -12.03 -2.97
N LYS A 188 -3.30 -12.13 -2.72
CA LYS A 188 -4.18 -10.98 -2.51
C LYS A 188 -3.80 -10.26 -1.21
N ILE A 189 -3.40 -8.99 -1.31
CA ILE A 189 -3.09 -8.10 -0.18
C ILE A 189 -3.87 -6.79 -0.31
N VAL A 190 -3.88 -6.02 0.76
CA VAL A 190 -4.36 -4.62 0.73
C VAL A 190 -3.18 -3.68 0.56
N THR A 191 -3.26 -2.77 -0.39
CA THR A 191 -2.28 -1.67 -0.52
C THR A 191 -2.54 -0.64 0.59
N ALA A 192 -1.53 -0.37 1.44
CA ALA A 192 -1.68 0.53 2.59
C ALA A 192 -0.39 1.33 2.87
N PRO A 193 -0.09 2.41 2.09
CA PRO A 193 -0.83 2.90 0.91
C PRO A 193 -0.47 2.18 -0.39
N THR A 194 0.65 1.46 -0.46
CA THR A 194 1.15 0.77 -1.65
C THR A 194 1.44 -0.70 -1.38
N CYS A 195 1.72 -1.49 -2.43
CA CYS A 195 2.06 -2.90 -2.29
C CYS A 195 3.41 -3.11 -1.56
N GLY A 196 4.40 -2.22 -1.76
CA GLY A 196 5.70 -2.33 -1.10
C GLY A 196 5.65 -2.18 0.41
N SER A 197 4.65 -1.47 0.93
CA SER A 197 4.44 -1.23 2.36
C SER A 197 3.25 -1.99 2.97
N CYS A 198 2.65 -2.91 2.22
CA CYS A 198 1.40 -3.60 2.57
C CYS A 198 1.42 -4.36 3.91
N GLY A 199 2.60 -4.70 4.42
CA GLY A 199 2.77 -5.43 5.67
C GLY A 199 2.62 -4.57 6.94
N VAL A 200 2.82 -3.26 6.86
CA VAL A 200 2.90 -2.37 8.04
C VAL A 200 1.56 -2.28 8.77
N MET A 201 0.53 -1.79 8.08
CA MET A 201 -0.80 -1.60 8.66
C MET A 201 -1.42 -2.88 9.23
N PRO A 202 -1.50 -3.99 8.46
CA PRO A 202 -2.09 -5.21 8.97
C PRO A 202 -1.36 -5.76 10.19
N ALA A 203 -0.02 -5.72 10.19
CA ALA A 203 0.78 -6.25 11.30
C ALA A 203 0.51 -5.49 12.60
N VAL A 204 0.50 -4.16 12.56
CA VAL A 204 0.24 -3.31 13.72
C VAL A 204 -1.18 -3.52 14.25
N LEU A 205 -2.18 -3.42 13.39
CA LEU A 205 -3.59 -3.53 13.80
C LEU A 205 -3.94 -4.92 14.29
N TYR A 206 -3.47 -5.97 13.62
CA TYR A 206 -3.71 -7.36 14.03
C TYR A 206 -3.07 -7.67 15.37
N HIS A 207 -1.81 -7.20 15.58
CA HIS A 207 -1.15 -7.35 16.87
C HIS A 207 -1.92 -6.63 17.98
N LEU A 208 -2.33 -5.39 17.77
CA LEU A 208 -3.07 -4.60 18.74
C LEU A 208 -4.44 -5.21 19.03
N GLN A 209 -5.16 -5.66 18.01
CA GLN A 209 -6.43 -6.36 18.21
C GLN A 209 -6.28 -7.59 19.10
N LYS A 210 -5.29 -8.44 18.80
CA LYS A 210 -5.05 -9.69 19.56
C LYS A 210 -4.54 -9.45 20.97
N SER A 211 -3.64 -8.48 21.16
CA SER A 211 -2.99 -8.24 22.46
C SER A 211 -3.84 -7.40 23.42
N ARG A 212 -4.80 -6.64 22.92
CA ARG A 212 -5.64 -5.71 23.69
C ARG A 212 -7.13 -6.01 23.61
N ASP A 213 -7.51 -7.05 22.86
CA ASP A 213 -8.90 -7.46 22.65
C ASP A 213 -9.80 -6.33 22.12
N PHE A 214 -9.27 -5.55 21.17
CA PHE A 214 -10.05 -4.50 20.52
C PHE A 214 -11.13 -5.10 19.62
N SER A 215 -12.36 -4.58 19.71
CA SER A 215 -13.45 -4.98 18.83
C SER A 215 -13.19 -4.60 17.38
N ASP A 216 -13.78 -5.33 16.42
CA ASP A 216 -13.67 -5.03 14.99
C ASP A 216 -14.09 -3.59 14.71
N MET A 217 -15.15 -3.07 15.31
CA MET A 217 -15.58 -1.68 15.12
C MET A 217 -14.50 -0.65 15.51
N ARG A 218 -13.72 -0.92 16.56
CA ARG A 218 -12.58 -0.06 16.92
C ARG A 218 -11.48 -0.10 15.86
N ILE A 219 -11.24 -1.28 15.30
CA ILE A 219 -10.26 -1.43 14.21
C ILE A 219 -10.74 -0.71 12.94
N LEU A 220 -12.02 -0.83 12.58
CA LEU A 220 -12.57 -0.12 11.41
C LEU A 220 -12.45 1.41 11.56
N ARG A 221 -12.76 1.95 12.74
CA ARG A 221 -12.55 3.38 13.02
C ARG A 221 -11.08 3.79 12.93
N ALA A 222 -10.16 2.93 13.38
CA ALA A 222 -8.73 3.17 13.25
C ALA A 222 -8.26 3.10 11.80
N LEU A 223 -8.83 2.21 10.98
CA LEU A 223 -8.60 2.16 9.54
C LEU A 223 -9.12 3.41 8.83
N ALA A 224 -10.29 3.91 9.19
CA ALA A 224 -10.82 5.16 8.65
C ALA A 224 -9.86 6.34 8.91
N THR A 225 -9.40 6.48 10.15
CA THR A 225 -8.38 7.48 10.51
C THR A 225 -7.10 7.28 9.69
N ALA A 226 -6.56 6.06 9.63
CA ALA A 226 -5.35 5.77 8.86
C ALA A 226 -5.49 6.12 7.37
N GLY A 227 -6.64 5.79 6.77
CA GLY A 227 -6.96 6.12 5.39
C GLY A 227 -6.95 7.63 5.14
N LEU A 228 -7.54 8.41 6.05
CA LEU A 228 -7.52 9.86 5.98
C LEU A 228 -6.09 10.42 5.97
N PHE A 229 -5.21 9.95 6.88
CA PHE A 229 -3.81 10.37 6.89
C PHE A 229 -3.06 10.00 5.60
N GLY A 230 -3.32 8.81 5.05
CA GLY A 230 -2.78 8.39 3.76
C GLY A 230 -3.27 9.26 2.60
N ASN A 231 -4.56 9.63 2.59
CA ASN A 231 -5.15 10.50 1.58
C ASN A 231 -4.54 11.90 1.61
N ILE A 232 -4.32 12.49 2.78
CA ILE A 232 -3.68 13.80 2.92
C ILE A 232 -2.27 13.80 2.34
N VAL A 233 -1.49 12.75 2.59
CA VAL A 233 -0.14 12.64 1.98
C VAL A 233 -0.25 12.44 0.47
N LYS A 234 -1.17 11.60 -0.01
CA LYS A 234 -1.38 11.38 -1.44
C LYS A 234 -1.79 12.67 -2.15
N PHE A 235 -2.64 13.48 -1.53
CA PHE A 235 -3.14 14.74 -2.10
C PHE A 235 -2.04 15.82 -2.16
N ASN A 236 -1.27 16.00 -1.09
CA ASN A 236 -0.27 17.08 -0.98
C ASN A 236 1.13 16.69 -1.49
N ALA A 237 1.39 15.40 -1.74
CA ALA A 237 2.68 14.89 -2.18
C ALA A 237 2.48 13.69 -3.11
N SER A 238 3.22 12.60 -2.87
CA SER A 238 3.08 11.34 -3.61
C SER A 238 3.27 10.14 -2.68
N ILE A 239 2.57 9.05 -3.00
CA ILE A 239 2.76 7.73 -2.39
C ILE A 239 3.49 6.76 -3.32
N SER A 240 3.93 7.21 -4.50
CA SER A 240 4.62 6.38 -5.47
C SER A 240 6.10 6.22 -5.12
N GLY A 241 6.54 5.00 -4.83
CA GLY A 241 7.97 4.73 -4.57
C GLY A 241 8.87 5.04 -5.76
N ALA A 242 8.35 4.96 -6.98
CA ALA A 242 9.08 5.33 -8.20
C ALA A 242 9.32 6.85 -8.33
N GLU A 243 8.49 7.66 -7.69
CA GLU A 243 8.54 9.12 -7.73
C GLU A 243 9.29 9.69 -6.52
N VAL A 244 8.91 9.25 -5.32
CA VAL A 244 9.40 9.83 -4.07
C VAL A 244 10.22 8.87 -3.19
N GLY A 245 10.46 7.65 -3.65
CA GLY A 245 11.17 6.63 -2.88
C GLY A 245 10.31 5.95 -1.82
N CYS A 246 10.94 5.08 -1.02
CA CYS A 246 10.25 4.35 0.05
C CYS A 246 9.77 5.25 1.20
N GLN A 247 10.24 6.49 1.30
CA GLN A 247 9.69 7.47 2.22
C GLN A 247 8.20 7.73 1.95
N GLY A 248 7.75 7.73 0.69
CA GLY A 248 6.34 7.86 0.29
C GLY A 248 5.53 6.57 0.41
N GLU A 249 6.17 5.42 0.51
CA GLU A 249 5.51 4.12 0.70
C GLU A 249 5.53 3.70 2.17
N VAL A 250 6.70 3.32 2.67
CA VAL A 250 6.88 2.82 4.05
C VAL A 250 6.69 3.94 5.07
N GLY A 251 7.19 5.15 4.78
CA GLY A 251 7.00 6.30 5.66
C GLY A 251 5.54 6.66 5.84
N VAL A 252 4.76 6.67 4.75
CA VAL A 252 3.31 6.93 4.83
C VAL A 252 2.57 5.78 5.52
N ALA A 253 2.93 4.51 5.24
CA ALA A 253 2.36 3.38 5.96
C ALA A 253 2.62 3.46 7.48
N CYS A 254 3.80 3.91 7.89
CA CYS A 254 4.15 4.12 9.30
C CYS A 254 3.36 5.30 9.91
N ALA A 255 3.16 6.40 9.18
CA ALA A 255 2.30 7.49 9.62
C ALA A 255 0.85 7.01 9.85
N MET A 256 0.29 6.30 8.88
CA MET A 256 -1.04 5.70 8.95
C MET A 256 -1.17 4.75 10.15
N ALA A 257 -0.20 3.85 10.33
CA ALA A 257 -0.19 2.89 11.43
C ALA A 257 -0.02 3.56 12.80
N SER A 258 0.79 4.62 12.87
CA SER A 258 1.00 5.40 14.10
C SER A 258 -0.26 6.15 14.51
N ALA A 259 -0.96 6.78 13.56
CA ALA A 259 -2.25 7.43 13.79
C ALA A 259 -3.29 6.42 14.31
N ALA A 260 -3.44 5.28 13.61
CA ALA A 260 -4.38 4.22 14.00
C ALA A 260 -4.08 3.65 15.39
N ALA A 261 -2.81 3.35 15.69
CA ALA A 261 -2.39 2.83 16.97
C ALA A 261 -2.63 3.84 18.10
N ASN A 262 -2.28 5.12 17.88
CA ASN A 262 -2.47 6.16 18.88
C ASN A 262 -3.96 6.34 19.19
N GLN A 263 -4.84 6.34 18.18
CA GLN A 263 -6.29 6.36 18.37
C GLN A 263 -6.80 5.17 19.18
N LEU A 264 -6.32 3.95 18.90
CA LEU A 264 -6.70 2.74 19.66
C LEU A 264 -6.30 2.83 21.12
N PHE A 265 -5.20 3.53 21.44
CA PHE A 265 -4.77 3.81 22.81
C PHE A 265 -5.47 5.01 23.46
N GLY A 266 -6.39 5.67 22.76
CA GLY A 266 -7.20 6.78 23.29
C GLY A 266 -6.50 8.13 23.23
N GLY A 267 -5.57 8.32 22.29
CA GLY A 267 -4.93 9.62 22.04
C GLY A 267 -5.92 10.69 21.61
N SER A 268 -5.64 11.94 21.97
CA SER A 268 -6.37 13.12 21.45
C SER A 268 -6.05 13.33 19.97
N PRO A 269 -6.88 14.11 19.22
CA PRO A 269 -6.58 14.43 17.82
C PRO A 269 -5.16 14.97 17.60
N ALA A 270 -4.68 15.90 18.43
CA ALA A 270 -3.32 16.41 18.36
C ALA A 270 -2.24 15.35 18.62
N GLN A 271 -2.49 14.38 19.52
CA GLN A 271 -1.56 13.28 19.77
C GLN A 271 -1.54 12.29 18.61
N ILE A 272 -2.68 12.04 17.97
CA ILE A 272 -2.80 11.16 16.80
C ILE A 272 -2.03 11.76 15.62
N GLU A 273 -2.23 13.05 15.37
CA GLU A 273 -1.53 13.80 14.32
C GLU A 273 -0.02 13.78 14.55
N TYR A 274 0.43 14.13 15.74
CA TYR A 274 1.85 14.12 16.10
C TYR A 274 2.50 12.73 15.99
N ALA A 275 1.76 11.67 16.34
CA ALA A 275 2.24 10.31 16.16
C ALA A 275 2.43 9.96 14.68
N ALA A 276 1.52 10.43 13.81
CA ALA A 276 1.64 10.24 12.36
C ALA A 276 2.83 11.01 11.79
N GLU A 277 3.02 12.27 12.21
CA GLU A 277 4.17 13.10 11.85
C GLU A 277 5.48 12.39 12.18
N MET A 278 5.64 11.92 13.42
CA MET A 278 6.83 11.17 13.86
C MET A 278 7.03 9.89 13.02
N GLY A 279 5.95 9.18 12.70
CA GLY A 279 6.00 7.98 11.85
C GLY A 279 6.54 8.29 10.46
N LEU A 280 6.15 9.40 9.87
CA LEU A 280 6.63 9.84 8.56
C LEU A 280 8.06 10.39 8.61
N GLU A 281 8.34 11.30 9.57
CA GLU A 281 9.63 12.00 9.72
C GLU A 281 10.80 11.02 9.77
N HIS A 282 10.68 9.95 10.54
CA HIS A 282 11.75 8.97 10.73
C HIS A 282 12.06 8.13 9.47
N HIS A 283 11.26 8.27 8.41
CA HIS A 283 11.47 7.60 7.12
C HIS A 283 11.91 8.55 6.00
N LEU A 284 12.05 9.85 6.28
CA LEU A 284 12.52 10.81 5.28
C LEU A 284 13.96 10.49 4.84
N GLY A 285 14.18 10.55 3.53
CA GLY A 285 15.46 10.19 2.90
C GLY A 285 15.54 8.73 2.42
N MET A 286 14.56 7.89 2.68
CA MET A 286 14.54 6.52 2.16
C MET A 286 14.28 6.51 0.65
N THR A 287 15.21 5.91 -0.11
CA THR A 287 15.09 5.67 -1.55
C THR A 287 14.39 4.35 -1.84
N CYS A 288 14.10 4.10 -3.12
CA CYS A 288 13.52 2.84 -3.60
C CYS A 288 14.49 2.19 -4.59
N ASP A 289 15.26 1.20 -4.12
CA ASP A 289 16.29 0.50 -4.90
C ASP A 289 16.10 -1.03 -4.84
N PRO A 290 15.01 -1.56 -5.45
CA PRO A 290 14.70 -2.99 -5.36
C PRO A 290 15.69 -3.84 -6.17
N VAL A 291 16.35 -4.80 -5.51
CA VAL A 291 17.27 -5.74 -6.16
C VAL A 291 16.53 -6.59 -7.18
N CYS A 292 17.05 -6.66 -8.40
CA CYS A 292 16.41 -7.31 -9.55
C CYS A 292 15.00 -6.76 -9.90
N GLY A 293 14.62 -5.60 -9.41
CA GLY A 293 13.28 -5.05 -9.58
C GLY A 293 12.18 -5.81 -8.83
N LEU A 294 12.55 -6.65 -7.85
CA LEU A 294 11.62 -7.48 -7.08
C LEU A 294 11.24 -6.81 -5.75
N VAL A 295 9.99 -6.99 -5.31
CA VAL A 295 9.49 -6.53 -4.01
C VAL A 295 9.96 -7.48 -2.90
N GLN A 296 11.26 -7.72 -2.82
CA GLN A 296 11.90 -8.69 -1.92
C GLN A 296 13.04 -8.06 -1.11
N ILE A 297 14.03 -7.49 -1.78
CA ILE A 297 15.16 -6.80 -1.14
C ILE A 297 15.20 -5.37 -1.66
N PRO A 298 15.07 -4.35 -0.79
CA PRO A 298 15.01 -4.41 0.68
C PRO A 298 13.60 -4.59 1.29
N CYS A 299 12.53 -4.71 0.51
CA CYS A 299 11.14 -4.65 1.01
C CYS A 299 10.79 -5.69 2.08
N ILE A 300 11.43 -6.87 2.08
CA ILE A 300 11.21 -7.95 3.05
C ILE A 300 12.40 -8.09 4.01
N GLU A 301 13.62 -7.76 3.57
CA GLU A 301 14.82 -7.81 4.39
C GLU A 301 14.98 -6.59 5.28
#